data_d4b6514f6f7a7b474ca3ec7212af1508
#
_entry.id   d4b6514f6f7a7b474ca3ec7212af1508
#
_cell.length_a   1.000
_cell.length_b   1.000
_cell.length_c   1.000
_cell.angle_alpha   90.00
_cell.angle_beta   90.00
_cell.angle_gamma   90.00
#
_symmetry.space_group_name_H-M   'P 1'
#
loop_
_entity.id
_entity.type
_entity.pdbx_description
1 polymer ?
#
loop_
_entity_poly.entity_id
_entity_poly.type
_entity_poly.pdbx_seq_one_letter_code
_entity_poly.pdbx_strand_id
1 'polypeptide(L)'
;LVQEMPDAISLGVGEPDFDTPWHIREEGIYSLEKGRTFYTSNAGLLELRKAIAHYMYRKYELTYNPAHEIVVTVGGSEGIDLALRAMLNPGDEVILPEPAFVSYLPCVKLADGVPVTIDLKEENHFKLKPEELLAAITDKTKILILSYPNNPTGAIMTREDLEPIAEIVKEKDLY
;
A
#
# COMPACT_ATOMS: atom_id res chain seq x y z
N LEU A 1 -13.08 -24.63 4.05
CA LEU A 1 -14.50 -24.42 3.69
C LEU A 1 -14.69 -24.46 2.17
N VAL A 2 -14.02 -23.56 1.39
CA VAL A 2 -14.19 -23.53 -0.09
C VAL A 2 -13.75 -24.83 -0.75
N GLN A 3 -12.67 -25.44 -0.29
CA GLN A 3 -12.17 -26.74 -0.79
C GLN A 3 -13.12 -27.91 -0.49
N GLU A 4 -14.02 -27.77 0.47
CA GLU A 4 -15.02 -28.76 0.88
C GLU A 4 -16.35 -28.60 0.11
N MET A 5 -16.44 -27.56 -0.74
CA MET A 5 -17.63 -27.22 -1.52
C MET A 5 -17.26 -27.08 -3.01
N PRO A 6 -17.06 -28.19 -3.74
CA PRO A 6 -16.54 -28.17 -5.11
C PRO A 6 -17.41 -27.42 -6.12
N ASP A 7 -18.70 -27.26 -5.82
CA ASP A 7 -19.66 -26.55 -6.68
C ASP A 7 -19.83 -25.06 -6.30
N ALA A 8 -19.08 -24.57 -5.29
CA ALA A 8 -19.17 -23.18 -4.85
C ALA A 8 -18.32 -22.27 -5.74
N ILE A 9 -18.87 -21.15 -6.18
CA ILE A 9 -18.13 -20.06 -6.79
C ILE A 9 -17.47 -19.26 -5.68
N SER A 10 -16.13 -19.31 -5.60
CA SER A 10 -15.37 -18.53 -4.61
C SER A 10 -15.23 -17.08 -5.05
N LEU A 11 -15.68 -16.17 -4.19
CA LEU A 11 -15.41 -14.73 -4.31
C LEU A 11 -14.47 -14.25 -3.18
N GLY A 12 -13.72 -15.18 -2.57
CA GLY A 12 -12.89 -14.92 -1.41
C GLY A 12 -11.54 -14.29 -1.76
N VAL A 13 -10.53 -15.11 -2.05
CA VAL A 13 -9.18 -14.63 -2.35
C VAL A 13 -9.10 -14.11 -3.77
N GLY A 14 -8.67 -12.85 -3.93
CA GLY A 14 -8.40 -12.26 -5.24
C GLY A 14 -6.96 -12.54 -5.68
N GLU A 15 -6.80 -13.35 -6.73
CA GLU A 15 -5.51 -13.65 -7.35
C GLU A 15 -5.65 -13.67 -8.88
N PRO A 16 -4.55 -13.39 -9.62
CA PRO A 16 -4.59 -13.45 -11.08
C PRO A 16 -4.93 -14.88 -11.57
N ASP A 17 -5.82 -14.97 -12.56
CA ASP A 17 -6.23 -16.23 -13.22
C ASP A 17 -5.29 -16.60 -14.37
N PHE A 18 -3.98 -16.42 -14.17
CA PHE A 18 -2.93 -16.81 -15.12
C PHE A 18 -1.58 -16.96 -14.40
N ASP A 19 -0.75 -17.83 -14.94
CA ASP A 19 0.61 -18.08 -14.43
C ASP A 19 1.51 -16.86 -14.59
N THR A 20 2.51 -16.79 -13.72
CA THR A 20 3.63 -15.84 -13.89
C THR A 20 4.26 -16.01 -15.27
N PRO A 21 4.50 -14.93 -16.02
CA PRO A 21 5.10 -14.99 -17.36
C PRO A 21 6.39 -15.79 -17.39
N TRP A 22 6.57 -16.60 -18.45
CA TRP A 22 7.67 -17.56 -18.56
C TRP A 22 9.04 -16.94 -18.29
N HIS A 23 9.33 -15.79 -18.90
CA HIS A 23 10.63 -15.13 -18.74
C HIS A 23 10.95 -14.74 -17.29
N ILE A 24 9.94 -14.46 -16.46
CA ILE A 24 10.12 -14.16 -15.03
C ILE A 24 10.42 -15.45 -14.27
N ARG A 25 9.68 -16.54 -14.58
CA ARG A 25 9.92 -17.86 -13.98
C ARG A 25 11.30 -18.38 -14.30
N GLU A 26 11.74 -18.25 -15.56
CA GLU A 26 13.06 -18.68 -16.06
C GLU A 26 14.19 -17.95 -15.31
N GLU A 27 14.10 -16.65 -15.11
CA GLU A 27 15.08 -15.90 -14.33
C GLU A 27 15.12 -16.34 -12.85
N GLY A 28 13.98 -16.68 -12.27
CA GLY A 28 13.92 -17.26 -10.92
C GLY A 28 14.65 -18.60 -10.83
N ILE A 29 14.40 -19.52 -11.78
CA ILE A 29 15.06 -20.82 -11.87
C ILE A 29 16.57 -20.61 -12.06
N TYR A 30 16.97 -19.77 -13.01
CA TYR A 30 18.37 -19.46 -13.30
C TYR A 30 19.10 -18.90 -12.07
N SER A 31 18.46 -18.05 -11.28
CA SER A 31 19.07 -17.50 -10.07
C SER A 31 19.37 -18.57 -9.03
N LEU A 32 18.50 -19.58 -8.89
CA LEU A 32 18.72 -20.72 -8.02
C LEU A 32 19.86 -21.62 -8.54
N GLU A 33 19.89 -21.92 -9.85
CA GLU A 33 20.96 -22.69 -10.48
C GLU A 33 22.33 -22.02 -10.34
N LYS A 34 22.37 -20.68 -10.30
CA LYS A 34 23.59 -19.90 -10.04
C LYS A 34 23.96 -19.78 -8.56
N GLY A 35 23.21 -20.43 -7.68
CA GLY A 35 23.48 -20.43 -6.24
C GLY A 35 23.28 -19.07 -5.57
N ARG A 36 22.39 -18.22 -6.11
CA ARG A 36 22.07 -16.91 -5.51
C ARG A 36 21.11 -17.06 -4.32
N THR A 37 21.56 -17.79 -3.29
CA THR A 37 20.75 -18.20 -2.12
C THR A 37 21.33 -17.72 -0.80
N PHE A 38 22.13 -16.66 -0.81
CA PHE A 38 22.77 -16.07 0.36
C PHE A 38 21.98 -14.89 0.91
N TYR A 39 22.27 -14.51 2.14
CA TYR A 39 21.71 -13.28 2.74
C TYR A 39 22.03 -12.05 1.89
N THR A 40 21.07 -11.14 1.84
CA THR A 40 21.24 -9.82 1.22
C THR A 40 21.35 -8.73 2.29
N SER A 41 21.50 -7.48 1.89
CA SER A 41 21.31 -6.34 2.78
C SER A 41 19.88 -6.34 3.35
N ASN A 42 19.69 -5.86 4.59
CA ASN A 42 18.37 -5.70 5.20
C ASN A 42 17.42 -4.83 4.36
N ALA A 43 17.96 -3.89 3.60
CA ALA A 43 17.16 -3.07 2.66
C ALA A 43 16.88 -3.77 1.32
N GLY A 44 17.33 -5.01 1.13
CA GLY A 44 17.22 -5.77 -0.12
C GLY A 44 18.44 -5.59 -1.05
N LEU A 45 18.48 -6.37 -2.14
CA LEU A 45 19.55 -6.32 -3.14
C LEU A 45 19.68 -4.92 -3.74
N LEU A 46 20.91 -4.38 -3.79
CA LEU A 46 21.15 -3.05 -4.35
C LEU A 46 20.78 -2.98 -5.84
N GLU A 47 21.04 -4.06 -6.58
CA GLU A 47 20.68 -4.17 -8.01
C GLU A 47 19.16 -4.06 -8.21
N LEU A 48 18.37 -4.71 -7.37
CA LEU A 48 16.91 -4.59 -7.39
C LEU A 48 16.46 -3.16 -7.05
N ARG A 49 17.05 -2.56 -6.01
CA ARG A 49 16.73 -1.18 -5.62
C ARG A 49 17.09 -0.17 -6.71
N LYS A 50 18.20 -0.37 -7.44
CA LYS A 50 18.54 0.42 -8.63
C LYS A 50 17.51 0.25 -9.75
N ALA A 51 17.06 -0.98 -9.99
CA ALA A 51 16.03 -1.25 -11.00
C ALA A 51 14.68 -0.60 -10.63
N ILE A 52 14.30 -0.62 -9.34
CA ILE A 52 13.12 0.08 -8.82
C ILE A 52 13.26 1.59 -9.01
N ALA A 53 14.40 2.20 -8.63
CA ALA A 53 14.63 3.64 -8.83
C ALA A 53 14.51 4.04 -10.31
N HIS A 54 15.10 3.22 -11.21
CA HIS A 54 14.99 3.45 -12.65
C HIS A 54 13.55 3.32 -13.16
N TYR A 55 12.78 2.34 -12.66
CA TYR A 55 11.37 2.17 -13.00
C TYR A 55 10.54 3.39 -12.57
N MET A 56 10.74 3.86 -11.33
CA MET A 56 10.04 5.04 -10.80
C MET A 56 10.34 6.30 -11.60
N TYR A 57 11.61 6.51 -11.98
CA TYR A 57 11.99 7.62 -12.84
C TYR A 57 11.33 7.52 -14.22
N ARG A 58 11.45 6.37 -14.88
CA ARG A 58 10.92 6.18 -16.25
C ARG A 58 9.41 6.32 -16.34
N LYS A 59 8.69 5.87 -15.32
CA LYS A 59 7.22 5.79 -15.35
C LYS A 59 6.54 7.02 -14.76
N TYR A 60 7.16 7.61 -13.74
CA TYR A 60 6.53 8.66 -12.93
C TYR A 60 7.39 9.92 -12.81
N GLU A 61 8.58 9.96 -13.41
CA GLU A 61 9.56 11.05 -13.29
C GLU A 61 10.01 11.33 -11.83
N LEU A 62 9.86 10.32 -10.96
CA LEU A 62 10.26 10.38 -9.56
C LEU A 62 11.68 9.84 -9.40
N THR A 63 12.55 10.63 -8.75
CA THR A 63 13.95 10.27 -8.49
C THR A 63 14.11 9.83 -7.04
N TYR A 64 14.63 8.61 -6.84
CA TYR A 64 14.98 8.06 -5.53
C TYR A 64 16.43 7.59 -5.52
N ASN A 65 17.12 7.80 -4.39
CA ASN A 65 18.44 7.23 -4.15
C ASN A 65 18.30 5.74 -3.79
N PRO A 66 18.78 4.80 -4.62
CA PRO A 66 18.60 3.37 -4.37
C PRO A 66 19.35 2.87 -3.13
N ALA A 67 20.34 3.61 -2.63
CA ALA A 67 21.10 3.20 -1.46
C ALA A 67 20.37 3.52 -0.13
N HIS A 68 19.55 4.60 -0.11
CA HIS A 68 19.03 5.16 1.14
C HIS A 68 17.52 5.40 1.16
N GLU A 69 16.84 5.40 0.00
CA GLU A 69 15.42 5.78 -0.09
C GLU A 69 14.52 4.64 -0.60
N ILE A 70 15.06 3.42 -0.71
CA ILE A 70 14.31 2.24 -1.14
C ILE A 70 14.60 1.07 -0.21
N VAL A 71 13.54 0.46 0.30
CA VAL A 71 13.60 -0.79 1.08
C VAL A 71 12.71 -1.82 0.39
N VAL A 72 13.22 -3.04 0.23
CA VAL A 72 12.48 -4.19 -0.29
C VAL A 72 11.95 -5.00 0.89
N THR A 73 10.65 -5.23 0.93
CA THR A 73 9.96 -5.92 2.02
C THR A 73 9.38 -7.27 1.58
N VAL A 74 9.05 -8.13 2.53
CA VAL A 74 8.34 -9.38 2.29
C VAL A 74 6.84 -9.08 2.11
N GLY A 75 6.50 -8.60 0.94
CA GLY A 75 5.14 -8.16 0.60
C GLY A 75 4.79 -6.76 1.07
N GLY A 76 3.68 -6.24 0.53
CA GLY A 76 3.19 -4.89 0.85
C GLY A 76 2.77 -4.72 2.31
N SER A 77 2.32 -5.79 2.96
CA SER A 77 1.90 -5.72 4.38
C SER A 77 3.07 -5.39 5.31
N GLU A 78 4.26 -5.96 5.09
CA GLU A 78 5.45 -5.57 5.84
C GLU A 78 5.84 -4.12 5.54
N GLY A 79 5.73 -3.68 4.29
CA GLY A 79 6.00 -2.29 3.92
C GLY A 79 5.10 -1.30 4.66
N ILE A 80 3.82 -1.61 4.79
CA ILE A 80 2.84 -0.82 5.54
C ILE A 80 3.19 -0.80 7.04
N ASP A 81 3.43 -1.98 7.63
CA ASP A 81 3.77 -2.09 9.06
C ASP A 81 5.06 -1.32 9.40
N LEU A 82 6.11 -1.47 8.57
CA LEU A 82 7.38 -0.74 8.76
C LEU A 82 7.21 0.77 8.63
N ALA A 83 6.44 1.23 7.64
CA ALA A 83 6.19 2.66 7.45
C ALA A 83 5.46 3.25 8.67
N LEU A 84 4.42 2.59 9.15
CA LEU A 84 3.66 3.03 10.32
C LEU A 84 4.53 3.06 11.58
N ARG A 85 5.30 1.99 11.85
CA ARG A 85 6.22 1.95 13.01
C ARG A 85 7.32 2.99 12.95
N ALA A 86 7.79 3.36 11.75
CA ALA A 86 8.83 4.36 11.59
C ALA A 86 8.30 5.80 11.77
N MET A 87 7.03 6.04 11.46
CA MET A 87 6.47 7.38 11.42
C MET A 87 5.59 7.73 12.62
N LEU A 88 4.93 6.75 13.27
CA LEU A 88 4.00 7.01 14.36
C LEU A 88 4.67 7.07 15.72
N ASN A 89 4.19 7.99 16.55
CA ASN A 89 4.35 7.95 17.99
C ASN A 89 3.04 7.46 18.63
N PRO A 90 3.09 6.91 19.87
CA PRO A 90 1.88 6.52 20.57
C PRO A 90 0.86 7.65 20.65
N GLY A 91 -0.35 7.38 20.17
CA GLY A 91 -1.46 8.34 20.14
C GLY A 91 -1.56 9.19 18.88
N ASP A 92 -0.62 9.13 17.94
CA ASP A 92 -0.77 9.75 16.61
C ASP A 92 -1.95 9.10 15.87
N GLU A 93 -2.73 9.89 15.18
CA GLU A 93 -3.90 9.44 14.45
C GLU A 93 -3.59 9.14 12.99
N VAL A 94 -4.20 8.05 12.49
CA VAL A 94 -4.12 7.62 11.09
C VAL A 94 -5.53 7.55 10.52
N ILE A 95 -5.80 8.35 9.49
CA ILE A 95 -7.09 8.33 8.80
C ILE A 95 -7.14 7.15 7.83
N LEU A 96 -8.21 6.35 7.95
CA LEU A 96 -8.49 5.15 7.17
C LEU A 96 -9.88 5.26 6.53
N PRO A 97 -9.99 5.62 5.23
CA PRO A 97 -11.25 5.45 4.52
C PRO A 97 -11.63 3.97 4.41
N GLU A 98 -12.83 3.61 4.81
CA GLU A 98 -13.36 2.23 4.80
C GLU A 98 -14.59 2.11 3.87
N PRO A 99 -14.80 0.96 3.19
CA PRO A 99 -14.07 -0.31 3.32
C PRO A 99 -12.67 -0.26 2.71
N ALA A 100 -11.71 -0.94 3.35
CA ALA A 100 -10.30 -0.96 2.99
C ALA A 100 -9.66 -2.34 3.18
N PHE A 101 -8.41 -2.47 2.78
CA PHE A 101 -7.65 -3.70 2.99
C PHE A 101 -7.52 -4.00 4.50
N VAL A 102 -7.84 -5.22 4.87
CA VAL A 102 -8.00 -5.67 6.26
C VAL A 102 -6.77 -5.46 7.16
N SER A 103 -5.59 -5.31 6.59
CA SER A 103 -4.34 -5.15 7.37
C SER A 103 -4.10 -3.71 7.83
N TYR A 104 -4.71 -2.68 7.24
CA TYR A 104 -4.41 -1.30 7.59
C TYR A 104 -4.71 -1.00 9.06
N LEU A 105 -5.94 -1.24 9.50
CA LEU A 105 -6.37 -0.96 10.86
C LEU A 105 -5.55 -1.73 11.91
N PRO A 106 -5.30 -3.04 11.78
CA PRO A 106 -4.40 -3.76 12.70
C PRO A 106 -2.98 -3.21 12.73
N CYS A 107 -2.38 -2.86 11.58
CA CYS A 107 -1.02 -2.32 11.53
C CYS A 107 -0.92 -0.97 12.25
N VAL A 108 -1.93 -0.09 12.12
CA VAL A 108 -1.99 1.17 12.88
C VAL A 108 -1.99 0.89 14.38
N LYS A 109 -2.84 -0.02 14.84
CA LYS A 109 -2.91 -0.39 16.28
C LYS A 109 -1.63 -1.03 16.80
N LEU A 110 -0.98 -1.89 15.99
CA LEU A 110 0.29 -2.53 16.35
C LEU A 110 1.48 -1.56 16.38
N ALA A 111 1.32 -0.39 15.75
CA ALA A 111 2.28 0.71 15.81
C ALA A 111 1.92 1.76 16.89
N ASP A 112 1.03 1.43 17.83
CA ASP A 112 0.51 2.31 18.89
C ASP A 112 -0.19 3.57 18.38
N GLY A 113 -0.60 3.58 17.11
CA GLY A 113 -1.40 4.64 16.50
C GLY A 113 -2.90 4.49 16.80
N VAL A 114 -3.63 5.56 16.59
CA VAL A 114 -5.10 5.62 16.75
C VAL A 114 -5.74 5.65 15.35
N PRO A 115 -6.45 4.58 14.93
CA PRO A 115 -7.15 4.61 13.65
C PRO A 115 -8.40 5.49 13.74
N VAL A 116 -8.53 6.41 12.79
CA VAL A 116 -9.70 7.27 12.57
C VAL A 116 -10.34 6.86 11.26
N THR A 117 -11.48 6.18 11.32
CA THR A 117 -12.14 5.64 10.12
C THR A 117 -13.12 6.65 9.51
N ILE A 118 -13.17 6.67 8.17
CA ILE A 118 -14.17 7.42 7.39
C ILE A 118 -14.98 6.40 6.58
N ASP A 119 -16.28 6.30 6.85
CA ASP A 119 -17.18 5.41 6.11
C ASP A 119 -17.45 5.95 4.71
N LEU A 120 -16.80 5.37 3.71
CA LEU A 120 -17.07 5.67 2.30
C LEU A 120 -18.47 5.21 1.89
N LYS A 121 -19.17 6.03 1.11
CA LYS A 121 -20.56 5.79 0.75
C LYS A 121 -20.68 5.22 -0.67
N GLU A 122 -21.59 4.26 -0.85
CA GLU A 122 -21.92 3.68 -2.14
C GLU A 122 -22.43 4.74 -3.12
N GLU A 123 -23.24 5.69 -2.64
CA GLU A 123 -23.78 6.83 -3.41
C GLU A 123 -22.69 7.72 -4.00
N ASN A 124 -21.48 7.72 -3.41
CA ASN A 124 -20.29 8.42 -3.89
C ASN A 124 -19.31 7.47 -4.59
N HIS A 125 -19.76 6.28 -4.99
CA HIS A 125 -18.91 5.24 -5.58
C HIS A 125 -17.68 4.90 -4.74
N PHE A 126 -17.82 4.93 -3.41
CA PHE A 126 -16.75 4.70 -2.43
C PHE A 126 -15.53 5.60 -2.63
N LYS A 127 -15.72 6.83 -3.08
CA LYS A 127 -14.67 7.85 -3.17
C LYS A 127 -14.62 8.67 -1.88
N LEU A 128 -13.40 8.95 -1.41
CA LEU A 128 -13.20 9.89 -0.31
C LEU A 128 -13.48 11.33 -0.78
N LYS A 129 -14.30 12.05 -0.05
CA LYS A 129 -14.58 13.47 -0.31
C LYS A 129 -13.70 14.39 0.53
N PRO A 130 -13.31 15.56 -0.02
CA PRO A 130 -12.51 16.55 0.72
C PRO A 130 -13.11 16.96 2.05
N GLU A 131 -14.43 17.17 2.09
CA GLU A 131 -15.15 17.55 3.31
C GLU A 131 -15.15 16.47 4.38
N GLU A 132 -15.19 15.18 3.99
CA GLU A 132 -15.11 14.05 4.91
C GLU A 132 -13.70 13.94 5.51
N LEU A 133 -12.67 14.16 4.69
CA LEU A 133 -11.28 14.18 5.15
C LEU A 133 -11.06 15.34 6.13
N LEU A 134 -11.50 16.55 5.79
CA LEU A 134 -11.35 17.74 6.66
C LEU A 134 -12.05 17.56 7.99
N ALA A 135 -13.23 16.92 8.01
CA ALA A 135 -13.98 16.67 9.25
C ALA A 135 -13.30 15.64 10.17
N ALA A 136 -12.46 14.74 9.61
CA ALA A 136 -11.75 13.70 10.37
C ALA A 136 -10.39 14.16 10.90
N ILE A 137 -9.82 15.24 10.37
CA ILE A 137 -8.49 15.75 10.77
C ILE A 137 -8.56 16.44 12.13
N THR A 138 -7.61 16.08 13.01
CA THR A 138 -7.35 16.73 14.29
C THR A 138 -5.88 17.16 14.38
N ASP A 139 -5.50 17.80 15.48
CA ASP A 139 -4.10 18.17 15.77
C ASP A 139 -3.18 16.94 15.97
N LYS A 140 -3.75 15.73 16.09
CA LYS A 140 -3.03 14.47 16.24
C LYS A 140 -2.93 13.69 14.94
N THR A 141 -3.65 14.09 13.91
CA THR A 141 -3.64 13.40 12.63
C THR A 141 -2.29 13.54 11.95
N LYS A 142 -1.70 12.43 11.58
CA LYS A 142 -0.36 12.37 10.99
C LYS A 142 -0.31 11.71 9.63
N ILE A 143 -1.14 10.68 9.43
CA ILE A 143 -1.11 9.87 8.20
C ILE A 143 -2.52 9.73 7.64
N LEU A 144 -2.62 9.79 6.31
CA LEU A 144 -3.76 9.32 5.53
C LEU A 144 -3.36 8.09 4.73
N ILE A 145 -4.01 6.94 4.96
CA ILE A 145 -3.85 5.78 4.08
C ILE A 145 -4.91 5.83 3.00
N LEU A 146 -4.50 6.17 1.78
CA LEU A 146 -5.36 6.31 0.62
C LEU A 146 -4.99 5.25 -0.44
N SER A 147 -5.90 4.29 -0.68
CA SER A 147 -5.66 3.16 -1.57
C SER A 147 -6.68 3.12 -2.71
N TYR A 148 -6.27 3.53 -3.91
CA TYR A 148 -7.06 3.44 -5.13
C TYR A 148 -6.19 2.94 -6.30
N PRO A 149 -6.68 2.03 -7.16
CA PRO A 149 -7.97 1.31 -7.05
C PRO A 149 -8.16 0.64 -5.70
N ASN A 150 -9.35 0.80 -5.11
CA ASN A 150 -9.63 0.38 -3.74
C ASN A 150 -9.77 -1.16 -3.64
N ASN A 151 -9.19 -1.73 -2.62
CA ASN A 151 -9.49 -3.09 -2.17
C ASN A 151 -10.35 -3.01 -0.88
N PRO A 152 -11.64 -3.45 -0.87
CA PRO A 152 -12.22 -4.46 -1.77
C PRO A 152 -13.18 -3.94 -2.85
N THR A 153 -13.50 -2.65 -2.91
CA THR A 153 -14.62 -2.15 -3.74
C THR A 153 -14.31 -2.05 -5.23
N GLY A 154 -13.03 -1.99 -5.61
CA GLY A 154 -12.61 -1.71 -6.98
C GLY A 154 -12.83 -0.24 -7.41
N ALA A 155 -13.25 0.62 -6.50
CA ALA A 155 -13.43 2.05 -6.78
C ALA A 155 -12.13 2.71 -7.24
N ILE A 156 -12.25 3.69 -8.12
CA ILE A 156 -11.14 4.51 -8.61
C ILE A 156 -11.39 5.97 -8.31
N MET A 157 -10.34 6.74 -8.14
CA MET A 157 -10.39 8.20 -8.10
C MET A 157 -9.68 8.78 -9.32
N THR A 158 -10.30 9.78 -9.94
CA THR A 158 -9.70 10.52 -11.04
C THR A 158 -8.72 11.57 -10.51
N ARG A 159 -8.03 12.26 -11.41
CA ARG A 159 -7.15 13.37 -11.03
C ARG A 159 -7.95 14.48 -10.32
N GLU A 160 -9.13 14.80 -10.85
CA GLU A 160 -10.02 15.81 -10.30
C GLU A 160 -10.51 15.45 -8.89
N ASP A 161 -10.70 14.15 -8.61
CA ASP A 161 -11.04 13.67 -7.26
C ASP A 161 -9.85 13.77 -6.29
N LEU A 162 -8.62 13.53 -6.78
CA LEU A 162 -7.41 13.46 -5.96
C LEU A 162 -6.78 14.83 -5.67
N GLU A 163 -6.86 15.79 -6.60
CA GLU A 163 -6.23 17.11 -6.42
C GLU A 163 -6.70 17.83 -5.16
N PRO A 164 -8.01 17.92 -4.83
CA PRO A 164 -8.45 18.53 -3.58
C PRO A 164 -7.97 17.79 -2.31
N ILE A 165 -7.87 16.47 -2.37
CA ILE A 165 -7.33 15.65 -1.28
C ILE A 165 -5.84 15.97 -1.08
N ALA A 166 -5.07 16.05 -2.17
CA ALA A 166 -3.64 16.36 -2.13
C ALA A 166 -3.36 17.76 -1.55
N GLU A 167 -4.19 18.75 -1.88
CA GLU A 167 -4.06 20.08 -1.30
C GLU A 167 -4.31 20.08 0.22
N ILE A 168 -5.31 19.32 0.70
CA ILE A 168 -5.55 19.16 2.13
C ILE A 168 -4.36 18.48 2.82
N VAL A 169 -3.87 17.37 2.26
CA VAL A 169 -2.72 16.63 2.79
C VAL A 169 -1.50 17.53 2.91
N LYS A 170 -1.24 18.35 1.89
CA LYS A 170 -0.14 19.32 1.87
C LYS A 170 -0.35 20.47 2.89
N GLU A 171 -1.56 21.04 2.96
CA GLU A 171 -1.87 22.13 3.91
C GLU A 171 -1.75 21.67 5.36
N LYS A 172 -2.17 20.43 5.65
CA LYS A 172 -2.16 19.86 7.00
C LYS A 172 -0.87 19.12 7.35
N ASP A 173 0.13 19.12 6.46
CA ASP A 173 1.43 18.42 6.62
C ASP A 173 1.27 16.93 6.97
N LEU A 174 0.33 16.24 6.30
CA LEU A 174 0.11 14.81 6.48
C LEU A 174 1.02 13.99 5.56
N TYR A 175 1.32 12.75 6.02
CA TYR A 175 1.96 11.73 5.21
C TYR A 175 0.95 10.86 4.49
#